data_649705d4b082b027046273388cecf2df
#
_entry.id   649705d4b082b027046273388cecf2df
#
_cell.length_a   1.000
_cell.length_b   1.000
_cell.length_c   1.000
_cell.angle_alpha   90.00
_cell.angle_beta   90.00
_cell.angle_gamma   90.00
#
_symmetry.space_group_name_H-M   'P 1'
#
loop_
_entity.id
_entity.type
_entity.pdbx_description
1 polymer ?
#
loop_
_entity_poly.entity_id
_entity_poly.type
_entity_poly.pdbx_seq_one_letter_code
_entity_poly.pdbx_strand_id
1 'polypeptide(L)'
;AQYTSTSVIVDAKDLELRVRGRILRFDGYTRAQPSAGKKEEEVSLPDYKQGQILSLKELMPKQHFTKPKARYGEASLVKELEKQGIGRPSTYASIITTIQDRGYATVENKRFYAEKIGELVTDRLNENFTKLMDYGFTAGLEESLDEVSEGTQDWKNLLDKFYVDFEAQVGTAGSDDGMRSNEPTITDIDC
;
A
#
# COMPACT_ATOMS: atom_id res chain seq x y z
N ALA A 1 19.15 -11.87 13.31
CA ALA A 1 18.66 -12.92 14.21
C ALA A 1 18.38 -14.20 13.42
N GLN A 2 18.64 -15.36 14.03
CA GLN A 2 18.36 -16.67 13.44
C GLN A 2 17.31 -17.39 14.30
N TYR A 3 16.34 -18.03 13.63
CA TYR A 3 15.26 -18.73 14.29
C TYR A 3 15.14 -20.15 13.74
N THR A 4 14.75 -21.07 14.59
CA THR A 4 14.26 -22.39 14.18
C THR A 4 12.74 -22.37 14.23
N SER A 5 12.08 -22.66 13.13
CA SER A 5 10.62 -22.78 13.06
C SER A 5 10.25 -24.26 12.93
N THR A 6 9.38 -24.71 13.80
CA THR A 6 8.84 -26.07 13.80
C THR A 6 7.35 -25.99 13.47
N SER A 7 6.90 -26.78 12.51
CA SER A 7 5.49 -26.95 12.20
C SER A 7 5.07 -28.37 12.54
N VAL A 8 4.03 -28.51 13.33
CA VAL A 8 3.45 -29.81 13.68
C VAL A 8 2.04 -29.85 13.06
N ILE A 9 1.79 -30.93 12.33
CA ILE A 9 0.49 -31.24 11.73
C ILE A 9 -0.07 -32.43 12.50
N VAL A 10 -1.29 -32.31 12.97
CA VAL A 10 -1.99 -33.34 13.72
C VAL A 10 -3.24 -33.73 12.94
N ASP A 11 -3.32 -34.98 12.52
CA ASP A 11 -4.48 -35.54 11.86
C ASP A 11 -5.54 -35.96 12.90
N ALA A 12 -6.71 -35.42 12.81
CA ALA A 12 -7.84 -35.71 13.68
C ALA A 12 -9.06 -36.14 12.83
N LYS A 13 -9.03 -37.34 12.28
CA LYS A 13 -9.99 -37.89 11.32
C LYS A 13 -10.11 -36.99 10.08
N ASP A 14 -11.23 -36.25 9.96
CA ASP A 14 -11.52 -35.38 8.84
C ASP A 14 -10.94 -33.95 9.00
N LEU A 15 -10.23 -33.70 10.11
CA LEU A 15 -9.66 -32.38 10.44
C LEU A 15 -8.16 -32.46 10.53
N GLU A 16 -7.50 -31.49 9.93
CA GLU A 16 -6.06 -31.26 10.07
C GLU A 16 -5.81 -30.05 10.98
N LEU A 17 -5.17 -30.27 12.10
CA LEU A 17 -4.78 -29.20 13.02
C LEU A 17 -3.32 -28.85 12.82
N ARG A 18 -3.01 -27.57 12.71
CA ARG A 18 -1.64 -27.08 12.50
C ARG A 18 -1.24 -26.14 13.63
N VAL A 19 -0.06 -26.40 14.18
CA VAL A 19 0.59 -25.48 15.11
C VAL A 19 2.02 -25.17 14.65
N ARG A 20 2.43 -23.91 14.84
CA ARG A 20 3.80 -23.48 14.55
C ARG A 20 4.45 -22.95 15.81
N GLY A 21 5.64 -23.43 16.07
CA GLY A 21 6.53 -22.90 17.09
C GLY A 21 7.73 -22.22 16.45
N ARG A 22 8.30 -21.25 17.16
CA ARG A 22 9.49 -20.52 16.73
C ARG A 22 10.39 -20.31 17.94
N ILE A 23 11.65 -20.69 17.80
CA ILE A 23 12.66 -20.54 18.85
C ILE A 23 13.80 -19.68 18.29
N LEU A 24 14.15 -18.64 19.04
CA LEU A 24 15.33 -17.83 18.74
C LEU A 24 16.60 -18.63 19.01
N ARG A 25 17.46 -18.81 18.00
CA ARG A 25 18.75 -19.48 18.11
C ARG A 25 19.90 -18.51 18.27
N PHE A 26 19.81 -17.40 17.56
CA PHE A 26 20.84 -16.37 17.59
C PHE A 26 20.18 -14.99 17.44
N ASP A 27 20.36 -14.14 18.43
CA ASP A 27 19.71 -12.84 18.53
C ASP A 27 20.28 -11.79 17.57
N GLY A 28 21.59 -11.90 17.19
CA GLY A 28 22.19 -10.99 16.22
C GLY A 28 21.93 -9.51 16.54
N TYR A 29 21.49 -8.76 15.54
CA TYR A 29 21.20 -7.34 15.69
C TYR A 29 20.04 -7.01 16.66
N THR A 30 19.13 -7.95 16.92
CA THR A 30 18.01 -7.73 17.86
C THR A 30 18.46 -7.60 19.29
N ARG A 31 19.70 -7.99 19.59
CA ARG A 31 20.31 -7.79 20.92
C ARG A 31 20.64 -6.30 21.16
N ALA A 32 21.13 -5.63 20.11
CA ALA A 32 21.47 -4.20 20.18
C ALA A 32 20.23 -3.33 19.99
N GLN A 33 19.30 -3.73 19.15
CA GLN A 33 18.07 -3.02 18.85
C GLN A 33 16.87 -3.98 19.00
N PRO A 34 16.29 -4.07 20.20
CA PRO A 34 15.11 -4.88 20.42
C PRO A 34 13.98 -4.41 19.47
N SER A 35 13.34 -5.34 18.77
CA SER A 35 12.19 -5.02 17.93
C SER A 35 11.12 -4.31 18.77
N ALA A 36 10.76 -3.09 18.41
CA ALA A 36 9.67 -2.34 19.03
C ALA A 36 8.27 -2.91 18.76
N GLY A 37 8.20 -4.02 17.99
CA GLY A 37 6.98 -4.76 17.74
C GLY A 37 6.60 -5.66 18.92
N LYS A 38 5.33 -6.03 18.99
CA LYS A 38 4.83 -7.05 19.91
C LYS A 38 5.82 -8.22 19.91
N LYS A 39 6.35 -8.57 21.08
CA LYS A 39 7.00 -9.87 21.26
C LYS A 39 5.95 -10.90 20.82
N GLU A 40 6.12 -11.47 19.63
CA GLU A 40 5.41 -12.70 19.31
C GLU A 40 5.80 -13.65 20.42
N GLU A 41 4.84 -14.11 21.20
CA GLU A 41 5.10 -15.08 22.23
C GLU A 41 5.81 -16.26 21.54
N GLU A 42 7.05 -16.50 21.93
CA GLU A 42 7.81 -17.63 21.41
C GLU A 42 7.10 -18.91 21.87
N VAL A 43 6.31 -19.49 20.98
CA VAL A 43 5.66 -20.76 21.25
C VAL A 43 6.73 -21.84 21.06
N SER A 44 7.30 -22.28 22.18
CA SER A 44 8.17 -23.44 22.21
C SER A 44 7.30 -24.70 22.16
N LEU A 45 7.43 -25.45 21.07
CA LEU A 45 6.76 -26.75 20.95
C LEU A 45 7.63 -27.84 21.52
N PRO A 46 7.05 -28.84 22.24
CA PRO A 46 7.76 -30.05 22.63
C PRO A 46 8.28 -30.83 21.41
N ASP A 47 9.26 -31.69 21.64
CA ASP A 47 9.75 -32.61 20.61
C ASP A 47 8.70 -33.70 20.34
N TYR A 48 7.89 -33.51 19.31
CA TYR A 48 6.95 -34.51 18.84
C TYR A 48 7.62 -35.44 17.81
N LYS A 49 7.25 -36.73 17.86
CA LYS A 49 7.67 -37.71 16.86
C LYS A 49 6.57 -37.95 15.86
N GLN A 50 6.97 -38.24 14.62
CA GLN A 50 5.99 -38.62 13.59
C GLN A 50 5.24 -39.89 14.02
N GLY A 51 3.92 -39.88 13.87
CA GLY A 51 3.06 -40.99 14.28
C GLY A 51 2.75 -41.03 15.79
N GLN A 52 3.19 -40.04 16.57
CA GLN A 52 2.86 -39.95 17.99
C GLN A 52 1.36 -39.69 18.18
N ILE A 53 0.72 -40.48 19.01
CA ILE A 53 -0.70 -40.31 19.36
C ILE A 53 -0.80 -39.19 20.42
N LEU A 54 -1.66 -38.22 20.16
CA LEU A 54 -1.96 -37.12 21.07
C LEU A 54 -3.39 -37.26 21.61
N SER A 55 -3.58 -36.94 22.88
CA SER A 55 -4.90 -36.89 23.50
C SER A 55 -5.42 -35.45 23.52
N LEU A 56 -6.65 -35.26 23.03
CA LEU A 56 -7.33 -33.97 23.11
C LEU A 56 -7.66 -33.65 24.57
N LYS A 57 -7.18 -32.52 25.07
CA LYS A 57 -7.51 -32.04 26.43
C LYS A 57 -8.73 -31.15 26.42
N GLU A 58 -8.76 -30.20 25.51
CA GLU A 58 -9.81 -29.18 25.43
C GLU A 58 -9.95 -28.69 24.00
N LEU A 59 -11.17 -28.41 23.58
CA LEU A 59 -11.51 -27.76 22.33
C LEU A 59 -12.12 -26.38 22.64
N MET A 60 -11.46 -25.33 22.20
CA MET A 60 -11.92 -23.94 22.37
C MET A 60 -12.32 -23.35 21.02
N PRO A 61 -13.57 -23.50 20.58
CA PRO A 61 -14.02 -22.91 19.34
C PRO A 61 -14.05 -21.39 19.47
N LYS A 62 -13.42 -20.69 18.51
CA LYS A 62 -13.43 -19.22 18.45
C LYS A 62 -13.82 -18.79 17.05
N GLN A 63 -14.80 -17.91 16.98
CA GLN A 63 -15.17 -17.27 15.73
C GLN A 63 -14.21 -16.12 15.44
N HIS A 64 -13.69 -16.11 14.21
CA HIS A 64 -12.81 -15.04 13.73
C HIS A 64 -13.42 -14.45 12.46
N PHE A 65 -13.31 -13.13 12.33
CA PHE A 65 -13.72 -12.42 11.15
C PHE A 65 -12.49 -11.85 10.46
N THR A 66 -12.47 -11.92 9.13
CA THR A 66 -11.47 -11.21 8.35
C THR A 66 -11.70 -9.70 8.50
N LYS A 67 -10.60 -8.96 8.61
CA LYS A 67 -10.64 -7.50 8.68
C LYS A 67 -10.19 -6.93 7.33
N PRO A 68 -10.75 -5.80 6.90
CA PRO A 68 -10.26 -5.09 5.73
C PRO A 68 -8.80 -4.66 5.95
N LYS A 69 -8.11 -4.35 4.85
CA LYS A 69 -6.76 -3.78 4.94
C LYS A 69 -6.80 -2.49 5.75
N ALA A 70 -5.80 -2.30 6.61
CA ALA A 70 -5.66 -1.05 7.35
C ALA A 70 -5.40 0.11 6.38
N ARG A 71 -5.87 1.32 6.75
CA ARG A 71 -5.54 2.54 6.01
C ARG A 71 -4.02 2.75 5.98
N TYR A 72 -3.54 3.37 4.93
CA TYR A 72 -2.13 3.69 4.80
C TYR A 72 -1.68 4.65 5.91
N GLY A 73 -0.51 4.41 6.45
CA GLY A 73 0.27 5.43 7.13
C GLY A 73 1.41 5.86 6.21
N GLU A 74 2.16 6.87 6.59
CA GLU A 74 3.22 7.45 5.77
C GLU A 74 4.20 6.40 5.22
N ALA A 75 4.80 5.60 6.09
CA ALA A 75 5.75 4.56 5.67
C ALA A 75 5.13 3.48 4.77
N SER A 76 3.86 3.13 4.99
CA SER A 76 3.18 2.12 4.16
C SER A 76 2.72 2.69 2.83
N LEU A 77 2.42 3.99 2.76
CA LEU A 77 2.10 4.68 1.51
C LEU A 77 3.36 4.81 0.63
N VAL A 78 4.48 5.24 1.21
CA VAL A 78 5.78 5.28 0.51
C VAL A 78 6.14 3.90 -0.05
N LYS A 79 6.00 2.86 0.76
CA LYS A 79 6.26 1.49 0.30
C LYS A 79 5.36 1.05 -0.85
N GLU A 80 4.10 1.48 -0.88
CA GLU A 80 3.19 1.17 -1.98
C GLU A 80 3.54 1.98 -3.23
N LEU A 81 3.90 3.26 -3.12
CA LEU A 81 4.39 4.08 -4.23
C LEU A 81 5.64 3.45 -4.85
N GLU A 82 6.61 3.06 -4.03
CA GLU A 82 7.83 2.37 -4.46
C GLU A 82 7.51 1.07 -5.21
N LYS A 83 6.62 0.25 -4.66
CA LYS A 83 6.18 -1.00 -5.28
C LYS A 83 5.51 -0.80 -6.63
N GLN A 84 4.78 0.30 -6.80
CA GLN A 84 4.10 0.67 -8.05
C GLN A 84 5.01 1.41 -9.03
N GLY A 85 6.25 1.74 -8.65
CA GLY A 85 7.18 2.52 -9.47
C GLY A 85 6.81 4.00 -9.58
N ILE A 86 5.96 4.51 -8.70
CA ILE A 86 5.47 5.89 -8.71
C ILE A 86 6.35 6.76 -7.82
N GLY A 87 6.95 7.78 -8.40
CA GLY A 87 7.90 8.66 -7.70
C GLY A 87 9.27 8.02 -7.47
N ARG A 88 10.13 8.77 -6.80
CA ARG A 88 11.51 8.37 -6.45
C ARG A 88 11.79 8.78 -4.99
N PRO A 89 12.84 8.27 -4.36
CA PRO A 89 13.18 8.63 -2.97
C PRO A 89 13.18 10.14 -2.70
N SER A 90 13.61 10.94 -3.67
CA SER A 90 13.64 12.40 -3.58
C SER A 90 12.26 13.06 -3.62
N THR A 91 11.22 12.39 -4.13
CA THR A 91 9.89 12.97 -4.35
C THR A 91 8.81 12.44 -3.40
N TYR A 92 9.03 11.32 -2.70
CA TYR A 92 8.00 10.75 -1.82
C TYR A 92 7.52 11.73 -0.74
N ALA A 93 8.44 12.45 -0.09
CA ALA A 93 8.08 13.40 0.94
C ALA A 93 7.22 14.55 0.38
N SER A 94 7.59 15.11 -0.77
CA SER A 94 6.83 16.20 -1.41
C SER A 94 5.45 15.73 -1.89
N ILE A 95 5.31 14.52 -2.40
CA ILE A 95 4.01 13.94 -2.76
C ILE A 95 3.09 13.89 -1.54
N ILE A 96 3.59 13.33 -0.43
CA ILE A 96 2.82 13.20 0.81
C ILE A 96 2.44 14.56 1.39
N THR A 97 3.34 15.51 1.38
CA THR A 97 3.07 16.88 1.83
C THR A 97 2.02 17.55 0.95
N THR A 98 2.16 17.45 -0.37
CA THR A 98 1.25 18.08 -1.33
C THR A 98 -0.20 17.62 -1.16
N ILE A 99 -0.46 16.34 -0.97
CA ILE A 99 -1.84 15.86 -0.80
C ILE A 99 -2.48 16.35 0.50
N GLN A 100 -1.67 16.61 1.54
CA GLN A 100 -2.14 17.16 2.79
C GLN A 100 -2.35 18.69 2.68
N ASP A 101 -1.39 19.43 2.14
CA ASP A 101 -1.45 20.88 1.98
C ASP A 101 -2.61 21.31 1.11
N ARG A 102 -2.98 20.51 0.13
CA ARG A 102 -4.16 20.74 -0.73
C ARG A 102 -5.48 20.26 -0.12
N GLY A 103 -5.44 19.70 1.08
CA GLY A 103 -6.63 19.17 1.75
C GLY A 103 -7.24 17.94 1.07
N TYR A 104 -6.49 17.23 0.23
CA TYR A 104 -6.97 16.01 -0.42
C TYR A 104 -7.01 14.81 0.53
N ALA A 105 -6.13 14.84 1.53
CA ALA A 105 -6.10 13.85 2.58
C ALA A 105 -5.67 14.47 3.91
N THR A 106 -6.24 13.98 5.01
CA THR A 106 -5.84 14.31 6.37
C THR A 106 -5.17 13.13 7.04
N VAL A 107 -4.42 13.40 8.13
CA VAL A 107 -3.74 12.38 8.91
C VAL A 107 -4.28 12.35 10.33
N GLU A 108 -4.95 11.26 10.68
CA GLU A 108 -5.42 11.01 12.03
C GLU A 108 -4.80 9.71 12.57
N ASN A 109 -4.32 9.75 13.80
CA ASN A 109 -3.68 8.57 14.42
C ASN A 109 -2.62 7.89 13.53
N LYS A 110 -1.82 8.69 12.82
CA LYS A 110 -0.79 8.24 11.86
C LYS A 110 -1.37 7.45 10.67
N ARG A 111 -2.62 7.70 10.28
CA ARG A 111 -3.30 7.09 9.14
C ARG A 111 -3.89 8.16 8.25
N PHE A 112 -3.78 7.95 6.94
CA PHE A 112 -4.37 8.83 5.94
C PHE A 112 -5.86 8.55 5.78
N TYR A 113 -6.62 9.63 5.67
CA TYR A 113 -8.04 9.65 5.34
C TYR A 113 -8.22 10.54 4.11
N ALA A 114 -8.87 10.00 3.09
CA ALA A 114 -9.25 10.80 1.94
C ALA A 114 -10.34 11.79 2.33
N GLU A 115 -10.18 13.03 1.91
CA GLU A 115 -11.17 14.07 2.08
C GLU A 115 -12.08 14.17 0.86
N LYS A 116 -13.28 14.73 1.04
CA LYS A 116 -14.26 14.85 -0.05
C LYS A 116 -13.71 15.58 -1.28
N ILE A 117 -12.91 16.62 -1.05
CA ILE A 117 -12.25 17.34 -2.14
C ILE A 117 -11.24 16.45 -2.89
N GLY A 118 -10.52 15.59 -2.18
CA GLY A 118 -9.58 14.62 -2.79
C GLY A 118 -10.31 13.61 -3.66
N GLU A 119 -11.44 13.08 -3.19
CA GLU A 119 -12.29 12.16 -3.97
C GLU A 119 -12.80 12.86 -5.23
N LEU A 120 -13.38 14.06 -5.10
CA LEU A 120 -13.92 14.83 -6.21
C LEU A 120 -12.87 15.13 -7.28
N VAL A 121 -11.68 15.58 -6.88
CA VAL A 121 -10.57 15.86 -7.80
C VAL A 121 -10.13 14.58 -8.50
N THR A 122 -10.01 13.46 -7.77
CA THR A 122 -9.63 12.17 -8.36
C THR A 122 -10.66 11.69 -9.38
N ASP A 123 -11.94 11.79 -9.08
CA ASP A 123 -13.02 11.40 -9.98
C ASP A 123 -12.98 12.23 -11.27
N ARG A 124 -12.85 13.55 -11.16
CA ARG A 124 -12.74 14.46 -12.30
C ARG A 124 -11.50 14.19 -13.17
N LEU A 125 -10.37 13.91 -12.53
CA LEU A 125 -9.15 13.55 -13.27
C LEU A 125 -9.30 12.19 -13.97
N ASN A 126 -9.95 11.22 -13.35
CA ASN A 126 -10.23 9.93 -13.97
C ASN A 126 -11.15 10.05 -15.18
N GLU A 127 -12.16 10.91 -15.13
CA GLU A 127 -13.08 11.14 -16.24
C GLU A 127 -12.37 11.77 -17.46
N ASN A 128 -11.50 12.74 -17.24
CA ASN A 128 -10.91 13.54 -18.33
C ASN A 128 -9.49 13.12 -18.71
N PHE A 129 -8.75 12.51 -17.80
CA PHE A 129 -7.34 12.19 -17.92
C PHE A 129 -7.03 10.74 -17.53
N THR A 130 -7.86 9.80 -17.98
CA THR A 130 -7.76 8.37 -17.62
C THR A 130 -6.35 7.81 -17.79
N LYS A 131 -5.65 8.17 -18.87
CA LYS A 131 -4.29 7.70 -19.13
C LYS A 131 -3.28 8.24 -18.10
N LEU A 132 -3.41 9.51 -17.71
CA LEU A 132 -2.54 10.13 -16.68
C LEU A 132 -2.78 9.55 -15.28
N MET A 133 -4.00 9.10 -15.02
CA MET A 133 -4.38 8.49 -13.74
C MET A 133 -4.02 7.02 -13.64
N ASP A 134 -3.56 6.42 -14.73
CA ASP A 134 -3.06 5.04 -14.72
C ASP A 134 -1.70 4.94 -14.03
N TYR A 135 -1.58 4.01 -13.09
CA TYR A 135 -0.34 3.82 -12.33
C TYR A 135 0.82 3.37 -13.22
N GLY A 136 0.52 2.53 -14.22
CA GLY A 136 1.52 2.06 -15.19
C GLY A 136 2.06 3.17 -16.07
N PHE A 137 1.22 4.16 -16.40
CA PHE A 137 1.65 5.33 -17.16
C PHE A 137 2.65 6.17 -16.35
N THR A 138 2.35 6.46 -15.09
CA THR A 138 3.25 7.23 -14.22
C THR A 138 4.56 6.48 -14.00
N ALA A 139 4.51 5.17 -13.74
CA ALA A 139 5.70 4.34 -13.57
C ALA A 139 6.57 4.34 -14.84
N GLY A 140 5.97 4.17 -16.02
CA GLY A 140 6.68 4.20 -17.31
C GLY A 140 7.29 5.56 -17.64
N LEU A 141 6.65 6.66 -17.23
CA LEU A 141 7.22 7.99 -17.37
C LEU A 141 8.45 8.18 -16.46
N GLU A 142 8.39 7.68 -15.22
CA GLU A 142 9.53 7.70 -14.30
C GLU A 142 10.72 6.87 -14.83
N GLU A 143 10.46 5.71 -15.43
CA GLU A 143 11.49 4.88 -16.09
C GLU A 143 12.11 5.63 -17.29
N SER A 144 11.28 6.27 -18.11
CA SER A 144 11.76 7.07 -19.24
C SER A 144 12.61 8.27 -18.81
N LEU A 145 12.29 8.88 -17.67
CA LEU A 145 13.12 9.94 -17.09
C LEU A 145 14.46 9.42 -16.55
N ASP A 146 14.51 8.21 -16.01
CA ASP A 146 15.76 7.55 -15.65
C ASP A 146 16.62 7.29 -16.90
N GLU A 147 16.04 6.81 -18.01
CA GLU A 147 16.73 6.62 -19.29
C GLU A 147 17.28 7.96 -19.86
N VAL A 148 16.54 9.06 -19.72
CA VAL A 148 17.05 10.40 -20.06
C VAL A 148 18.24 10.77 -19.20
N SER A 149 18.18 10.49 -17.90
CA SER A 149 19.28 10.74 -16.95
C SER A 149 20.54 9.94 -17.28
N GLU A 150 20.36 8.72 -17.79
CA GLU A 150 21.45 7.84 -18.26
C GLU A 150 21.97 8.20 -19.65
N GLY A 151 21.31 9.12 -20.36
CA GLY A 151 21.66 9.55 -21.71
C GLY A 151 21.28 8.55 -22.82
N THR A 152 20.42 7.57 -22.51
CA THR A 152 19.93 6.56 -23.46
C THR A 152 18.68 6.98 -24.20
N GLN A 153 17.96 8.00 -23.70
CA GLN A 153 16.76 8.58 -24.31
C GLN A 153 16.90 10.11 -24.46
N ASP A 154 16.38 10.64 -25.58
CA ASP A 154 16.28 12.08 -25.82
C ASP A 154 15.06 12.67 -25.10
N TRP A 155 15.30 13.64 -24.23
CA TRP A 155 14.25 14.27 -23.42
C TRP A 155 13.25 15.09 -24.26
N LYS A 156 13.66 15.66 -25.40
CA LYS A 156 12.76 16.42 -26.28
C LYS A 156 11.73 15.50 -26.90
N ASN A 157 12.20 14.37 -27.43
CA ASN A 157 11.29 13.36 -27.99
C ASN A 157 10.31 12.79 -26.96
N LEU A 158 10.76 12.63 -25.72
CA LEU A 158 9.89 12.20 -24.61
C LEU A 158 8.80 13.23 -24.34
N LEU A 159 9.18 14.50 -24.22
CA LEU A 159 8.25 15.60 -23.94
C LEU A 159 7.28 15.82 -25.12
N ASP A 160 7.75 15.78 -26.35
CA ASP A 160 6.91 15.96 -27.54
C ASP A 160 5.80 14.90 -27.60
N LYS A 161 6.16 13.63 -27.37
CA LYS A 161 5.18 12.53 -27.33
C LYS A 161 4.15 12.71 -26.20
N PHE A 162 4.62 13.11 -25.05
CA PHE A 162 3.73 13.37 -23.91
C PHE A 162 2.78 14.53 -24.20
N TYR A 163 3.32 15.64 -24.71
CA TYR A 163 2.59 16.89 -24.90
C TYR A 163 1.45 16.77 -25.92
N VAL A 164 1.66 16.06 -27.01
CA VAL A 164 0.61 15.86 -28.05
C VAL A 164 -0.65 15.21 -27.46
N ASP A 165 -0.47 14.12 -26.73
CA ASP A 165 -1.58 13.42 -26.09
C ASP A 165 -2.24 14.29 -24.99
N PHE A 166 -1.41 14.98 -24.21
CA PHE A 166 -1.87 15.81 -23.11
C PHE A 166 -2.66 17.03 -23.60
N GLU A 167 -2.16 17.75 -24.61
CA GLU A 167 -2.83 18.92 -25.20
C GLU A 167 -4.22 18.55 -25.75
N ALA A 168 -4.34 17.41 -26.42
CA ALA A 168 -5.62 16.92 -26.92
C ALA A 168 -6.61 16.66 -25.77
N GLN A 169 -6.16 16.04 -24.67
CA GLN A 169 -7.01 15.80 -23.50
C GLN A 169 -7.41 17.09 -22.80
N VAL A 170 -6.50 18.05 -22.64
CA VAL A 170 -6.79 19.38 -22.09
C VAL A 170 -7.82 20.12 -22.96
N GLY A 171 -7.68 20.06 -24.29
CA GLY A 171 -8.63 20.65 -25.22
C GLY A 171 -10.03 20.05 -25.07
N THR A 172 -10.13 18.74 -24.92
CA THR A 172 -11.40 18.03 -24.68
C THR A 172 -12.01 18.42 -23.33
N ALA A 173 -11.22 18.35 -22.28
CA ALA A 173 -11.65 18.71 -20.91
C ALA A 173 -12.11 20.18 -20.82
N GLY A 174 -11.43 21.10 -21.52
CA GLY A 174 -11.78 22.53 -21.54
C GLY A 174 -13.06 22.85 -22.32
N SER A 175 -13.49 21.96 -23.23
CA SER A 175 -14.73 22.10 -24.00
C SER A 175 -15.92 21.42 -23.34
N ASP A 176 -15.72 20.61 -22.32
CA ASP A 176 -16.76 19.92 -21.56
C ASP A 176 -17.45 20.91 -20.60
N ASP A 177 -18.76 21.17 -20.81
CA ASP A 177 -19.57 21.98 -19.89
C ASP A 177 -19.56 21.45 -18.46
N GLY A 178 -19.33 20.15 -18.28
CA GLY A 178 -19.21 19.53 -16.98
C GLY A 178 -18.01 20.00 -16.13
N MET A 179 -16.92 20.46 -16.76
CA MET A 179 -15.78 21.06 -16.04
C MET A 179 -16.02 22.53 -15.68
N ARG A 180 -16.88 23.23 -16.42
CA ARG A 180 -17.20 24.64 -16.20
C ARG A 180 -18.38 24.86 -15.26
N SER A 181 -19.31 23.92 -15.15
CA SER A 181 -20.41 23.95 -14.25
C SER A 181 -20.03 23.49 -12.86
N ASN A 182 -19.27 24.31 -12.13
CA ASN A 182 -19.23 24.21 -10.68
C ASN A 182 -20.58 24.67 -10.11
N GLU A 183 -21.64 23.94 -10.41
CA GLU A 183 -22.85 24.10 -9.60
C GLU A 183 -22.47 23.62 -8.19
N PRO A 184 -22.68 24.47 -7.17
CA PRO A 184 -22.38 24.09 -5.80
C PRO A 184 -23.22 22.87 -5.47
N THR A 185 -22.53 21.76 -5.16
CA THR A 185 -23.20 20.57 -4.66
C THR A 185 -23.82 20.96 -3.34
N ILE A 186 -25.16 20.98 -3.27
CA ILE A 186 -25.88 21.16 -2.02
C ILE A 186 -25.55 19.99 -1.15
N THR A 187 -24.71 20.21 -0.14
CA THR A 187 -24.43 19.22 0.89
C THR A 187 -25.38 19.45 2.05
N ASP A 188 -25.94 18.40 2.63
CA ASP A 188 -26.76 18.45 3.86
C ASP A 188 -25.94 18.80 5.11
N ILE A 189 -24.78 19.44 4.93
CA ILE A 189 -23.91 19.88 6.02
C ILE A 189 -24.25 21.35 6.29
N ASP A 190 -24.94 21.60 7.39
CA ASP A 190 -25.13 22.92 7.93
C ASP A 190 -23.79 23.55 8.30
N CYS A 191 -23.55 24.80 7.83
CA CYS A 191 -22.35 25.59 8.16
C CYS A 191 -22.35 26.03 9.63
#